data_72580c20e8c3aa155733242baa58149c
#
_entry.id   72580c20e8c3aa155733242baa58149c
#
_cell.length_a   1.000
_cell.length_b   1.000
_cell.length_c   1.000
_cell.angle_alpha   90.00
_cell.angle_beta   90.00
_cell.angle_gamma   90.00
#
_symmetry.space_group_name_H-M   'P 1'
#
loop_
_entity.id
_entity.type
_entity.pdbx_description
1 polymer ?
#
loop_
_entity_poly.entity_id
_entity_poly.type
_entity_poly.pdbx_seq_one_letter_code
_entity_poly.pdbx_strand_id
1 'polypeptide(L)'
;FYISSGKMPYRNADTSYHWNSTVPGNTRATLWTKFKPLNEFPQYTNPKSGYLINMNHSPFLATVENENLDPKKFDPKDGYELYHDNRSRRAKDLIDPLEKISYADLKRIKFDRQLPSTILFPYGFTADTMFLIDENKYPTLSPLIKALKNWDHNTNPESNGALIYNLAYYEIPKLMEGRKDDKLTTQEAVATYQYIYDFLMKNYNRLDVSLGEMQRLVRGDESWPQGGMPDVLAAVQTQPYGAGQRKMNSGDAYIEFVRFPKDGGLPLIESVNTFGASSNKGDAHYADQRAMYQAQQVKKMTLDKTEVLKNAKRTYHPQ
;
A
#
# COMPACT_ATOMS: atom_id res chain seq x y z
N PHE A 1 17.28 -12.84 1.29
CA PHE A 1 16.62 -13.71 2.26
C PHE A 1 15.23 -13.14 2.61
N TYR A 2 14.24 -13.99 2.64
CA TYR A 2 12.87 -13.68 3.05
C TYR A 2 12.39 -14.78 3.99
N ILE A 3 11.72 -14.42 5.06
CA ILE A 3 11.01 -15.32 5.95
C ILE A 3 9.65 -14.72 6.31
N SER A 4 8.61 -15.52 6.20
CA SER A 4 7.27 -15.11 6.59
C SER A 4 7.08 -15.34 8.08
N SER A 5 6.67 -14.30 8.81
CA SER A 5 6.31 -14.34 10.20
C SER A 5 7.46 -14.53 11.22
N GLY A 6 7.12 -14.29 12.45
CA GLY A 6 7.95 -14.50 13.63
C GLY A 6 7.51 -15.76 14.39
N LYS A 7 7.03 -15.61 15.63
CA LYS A 7 6.67 -16.70 16.53
C LYS A 7 5.22 -17.15 16.28
N MET A 8 5.01 -18.21 15.50
CA MET A 8 3.68 -18.77 15.19
C MET A 8 3.38 -20.00 16.03
N PRO A 9 2.22 -20.08 16.70
CA PRO A 9 1.83 -21.26 17.46
C PRO A 9 1.32 -22.37 16.55
N TYR A 10 1.48 -23.63 16.96
CA TYR A 10 0.66 -24.72 16.45
C TYR A 10 -0.78 -24.52 16.91
N ARG A 11 -1.71 -24.58 15.96
CA ARG A 11 -3.13 -24.49 16.23
C ARG A 11 -3.69 -25.90 16.40
N ASN A 12 -4.47 -26.13 17.46
CA ASN A 12 -5.02 -27.46 17.75
C ASN A 12 -5.91 -27.93 16.60
N ALA A 13 -5.61 -29.14 16.08
CA ALA A 13 -6.34 -29.74 14.97
C ALA A 13 -7.71 -30.28 15.37
N ASP A 14 -7.86 -30.70 16.66
CA ASP A 14 -9.03 -31.42 17.18
C ASP A 14 -10.15 -30.47 17.62
N THR A 15 -9.99 -29.16 17.38
CA THR A 15 -11.00 -28.19 17.77
C THR A 15 -11.94 -27.85 16.62
N SER A 16 -13.21 -27.67 16.92
CA SER A 16 -14.22 -27.12 16.02
C SER A 16 -14.06 -25.62 15.80
N TYR A 17 -13.01 -25.00 16.34
CA TYR A 17 -12.77 -23.56 16.22
C TYR A 17 -12.19 -23.20 14.85
N HIS A 18 -12.78 -22.19 14.24
CA HIS A 18 -12.27 -21.59 13.01
C HIS A 18 -11.23 -20.52 13.36
N TRP A 19 -9.95 -20.80 13.14
CA TRP A 19 -8.85 -19.93 13.49
C TRP A 19 -8.73 -18.63 12.67
N ASN A 20 -9.54 -18.48 11.65
CA ASN A 20 -9.74 -17.24 10.89
C ASN A 20 -10.86 -16.34 11.47
N SER A 21 -11.39 -16.69 12.63
CA SER A 21 -12.41 -15.95 13.36
C SER A 21 -12.03 -15.79 14.84
N THR A 22 -12.85 -15.06 15.60
CA THR A 22 -12.67 -14.94 17.04
C THR A 22 -12.89 -16.29 17.72
N VAL A 23 -11.93 -16.74 18.50
CA VAL A 23 -11.99 -17.98 19.29
C VAL A 23 -12.04 -17.67 20.79
N PRO A 24 -12.65 -18.53 21.63
CA PRO A 24 -12.71 -18.33 23.08
C PRO A 24 -11.30 -18.29 23.69
N GLY A 25 -11.03 -17.30 24.55
CA GLY A 25 -9.78 -17.18 25.29
C GLY A 25 -9.77 -17.88 26.67
N ASN A 26 -10.90 -18.47 27.10
CA ASN A 26 -11.11 -19.06 28.42
C ASN A 26 -11.06 -20.60 28.43
N THR A 27 -10.51 -21.23 27.39
CA THR A 27 -10.38 -22.67 27.26
C THR A 27 -8.95 -23.08 26.97
N ARG A 28 -8.51 -24.26 27.47
CA ARG A 28 -7.20 -24.84 27.15
C ARG A 28 -7.07 -25.24 25.67
N ALA A 29 -8.16 -25.48 24.98
CA ALA A 29 -8.16 -25.88 23.58
C ALA A 29 -7.61 -24.80 22.62
N THR A 30 -7.69 -23.54 23.02
CA THR A 30 -7.20 -22.39 22.23
C THR A 30 -5.90 -21.80 22.74
N LEU A 31 -5.28 -22.39 23.80
CA LEU A 31 -4.01 -21.92 24.31
C LEU A 31 -2.85 -22.25 23.37
N TRP A 32 -1.96 -21.30 23.19
CA TRP A 32 -0.72 -21.43 22.43
C TRP A 32 0.40 -21.99 23.32
N THR A 33 0.55 -23.31 23.32
CA THR A 33 1.52 -24.01 24.19
C THR A 33 2.80 -24.44 23.47
N LYS A 34 2.74 -24.54 22.13
CA LYS A 34 3.90 -24.90 21.28
C LYS A 34 3.98 -23.97 20.09
N PHE A 35 5.19 -23.70 19.66
CA PHE A 35 5.47 -22.82 18.53
C PHE A 35 6.21 -23.58 17.43
N LYS A 36 5.96 -23.19 16.18
CA LYS A 36 6.63 -23.75 15.01
C LYS A 36 8.11 -23.38 15.00
N PRO A 37 9.00 -24.29 14.62
CA PRO A 37 10.40 -23.97 14.36
C PRO A 37 10.55 -23.20 13.03
N LEU A 38 11.66 -22.48 12.85
CA LEU A 38 11.89 -21.62 11.69
C LEU A 38 11.77 -22.34 10.35
N ASN A 39 12.18 -23.60 10.26
CA ASN A 39 12.14 -24.38 9.02
C ASN A 39 10.72 -24.77 8.57
N GLU A 40 9.71 -24.54 9.38
CA GLU A 40 8.29 -24.73 9.00
C GLU A 40 7.64 -23.47 8.43
N PHE A 41 8.37 -22.33 8.39
CA PHE A 41 7.87 -21.09 7.81
C PHE A 41 8.22 -21.00 6.32
N PRO A 42 7.37 -20.34 5.50
CA PRO A 42 7.76 -19.93 4.16
C PRO A 42 9.01 -19.06 4.22
N GLN A 43 10.06 -19.49 3.53
CA GLN A 43 11.34 -18.76 3.49
C GLN A 43 12.07 -18.96 2.17
N TYR A 44 12.81 -17.94 1.76
CA TYR A 44 13.63 -17.95 0.54
C TYR A 44 15.06 -17.52 0.86
N THR A 45 16.01 -18.14 0.21
CA THR A 45 17.41 -17.76 0.28
C THR A 45 18.02 -17.77 -1.10
N ASN A 46 18.53 -16.63 -1.55
CA ASN A 46 19.23 -16.47 -2.83
C ASN A 46 18.50 -17.09 -4.03
N PRO A 47 17.26 -16.66 -4.36
CA PRO A 47 16.57 -17.14 -5.54
C PRO A 47 17.40 -16.80 -6.80
N LYS A 48 17.34 -17.65 -7.83
CA LYS A 48 18.10 -17.46 -9.08
C LYS A 48 17.66 -16.22 -9.85
N SER A 49 16.39 -15.84 -9.70
CA SER A 49 15.83 -14.59 -10.22
C SER A 49 16.52 -13.34 -9.70
N GLY A 50 17.24 -13.45 -8.56
CA GLY A 50 18.00 -12.35 -7.97
C GLY A 50 17.16 -11.31 -7.21
N TYR A 51 15.85 -11.52 -7.05
CA TYR A 51 14.99 -10.61 -6.29
C TYR A 51 13.98 -11.32 -5.38
N LEU A 52 13.56 -10.60 -4.36
CA LEU A 52 12.44 -10.94 -3.48
C LEU A 52 11.60 -9.70 -3.24
N ILE A 53 10.29 -9.85 -3.26
CA ILE A 53 9.33 -8.78 -2.99
C ILE A 53 8.40 -9.13 -1.84
N ASN A 54 8.01 -8.12 -1.07
CA ASN A 54 6.92 -8.20 -0.10
C ASN A 54 6.15 -6.88 -0.06
N MET A 55 4.87 -6.94 -0.43
CA MET A 55 3.91 -5.82 -0.39
C MET A 55 2.79 -6.11 0.62
N ASN A 56 3.07 -6.85 1.70
CA ASN A 56 2.09 -7.43 2.63
C ASN A 56 1.12 -8.40 1.92
N HIS A 57 1.61 -9.13 0.94
CA HIS A 57 0.87 -10.13 0.17
C HIS A 57 1.38 -11.54 0.45
N SER A 58 0.85 -12.52 -0.28
CA SER A 58 1.18 -13.94 -0.14
C SER A 58 2.69 -14.22 -0.10
N PRO A 59 3.19 -14.97 0.90
CA PRO A 59 4.58 -15.41 0.93
C PRO A 59 4.92 -16.42 -0.20
N PHE A 60 3.92 -16.96 -0.89
CA PHE A 60 4.08 -17.88 -2.01
C PHE A 60 4.17 -17.17 -3.37
N LEU A 61 4.27 -15.85 -3.37
CA LEU A 61 4.32 -15.00 -4.55
C LEU A 61 5.44 -13.94 -4.43
N ALA A 62 6.54 -14.32 -3.77
CA ALA A 62 7.62 -13.39 -3.39
C ALA A 62 8.70 -13.22 -4.46
N THR A 63 8.70 -14.00 -5.53
CA THR A 63 9.68 -13.97 -6.62
C THR A 63 9.05 -14.41 -7.95
N VAL A 64 9.85 -14.89 -8.92
CA VAL A 64 9.32 -15.46 -10.17
C VAL A 64 8.53 -16.73 -9.91
N GLU A 65 7.55 -17.02 -10.78
CA GLU A 65 6.57 -18.08 -10.57
C GLU A 65 7.20 -19.45 -10.31
N ASN A 66 8.21 -19.83 -11.09
CA ASN A 66 8.87 -21.15 -11.00
C ASN A 66 9.82 -21.30 -9.79
N GLU A 67 10.08 -20.25 -9.05
CA GLU A 67 10.88 -20.24 -7.81
C GLU A 67 10.02 -20.00 -6.56
N ASN A 68 8.74 -19.74 -6.73
CA ASN A 68 7.82 -19.56 -5.61
C ASN A 68 7.59 -20.89 -4.89
N LEU A 69 7.39 -20.80 -3.57
CA LEU A 69 7.08 -21.95 -2.74
C LEU A 69 5.68 -22.50 -3.06
N ASP A 70 5.53 -23.81 -3.00
CA ASP A 70 4.23 -24.46 -3.15
C ASP A 70 3.42 -24.32 -1.84
N PRO A 71 2.28 -23.60 -1.84
CA PRO A 71 1.47 -23.40 -0.66
C PRO A 71 0.90 -24.71 -0.07
N LYS A 72 0.77 -25.78 -0.89
CA LYS A 72 0.30 -27.10 -0.44
C LYS A 72 1.25 -27.79 0.55
N LYS A 73 2.49 -27.31 0.67
CA LYS A 73 3.48 -27.82 1.63
C LYS A 73 3.35 -27.21 3.03
N PHE A 74 2.43 -26.26 3.21
CA PHE A 74 2.23 -25.53 4.46
C PHE A 74 0.83 -25.78 5.01
N ASP A 75 0.69 -25.67 6.32
CA ASP A 75 -0.60 -25.89 6.98
C ASP A 75 -1.56 -24.74 6.63
N PRO A 76 -2.72 -25.01 5.99
CA PRO A 76 -3.69 -23.97 5.66
C PRO A 76 -4.25 -23.24 6.90
N LYS A 77 -4.15 -23.84 8.11
CA LYS A 77 -4.53 -23.19 9.37
C LYS A 77 -3.60 -22.04 9.75
N ASP A 78 -2.43 -21.92 9.14
CA ASP A 78 -1.54 -20.79 9.36
C ASP A 78 -2.12 -19.50 8.82
N GLY A 79 -3.06 -19.59 7.87
CA GLY A 79 -3.81 -18.42 7.38
C GLY A 79 -3.02 -17.54 6.45
N TYR A 80 -2.01 -18.09 5.76
CA TYR A 80 -1.28 -17.34 4.73
C TYR A 80 -2.21 -17.00 3.56
N GLU A 81 -2.09 -15.79 3.07
CA GLU A 81 -2.75 -15.36 1.84
C GLU A 81 -2.19 -16.12 0.62
N LEU A 82 -3.03 -16.33 -0.39
CA LEU A 82 -2.69 -17.11 -1.59
C LEU A 82 -2.82 -16.30 -2.89
N TYR A 83 -2.99 -14.98 -2.80
CA TYR A 83 -3.25 -14.12 -3.96
C TYR A 83 -2.36 -12.90 -3.98
N HIS A 84 -2.22 -12.32 -5.16
CA HIS A 84 -1.64 -11.00 -5.37
C HIS A 84 -2.66 -9.90 -5.07
N ASP A 85 -2.23 -8.86 -4.35
CA ASP A 85 -2.90 -7.57 -4.29
C ASP A 85 -2.51 -6.68 -5.51
N ASN A 86 -3.11 -5.51 -5.66
CA ASN A 86 -2.78 -4.61 -6.77
C ASN A 86 -1.30 -4.17 -6.73
N ARG A 87 -0.73 -3.96 -5.53
CA ARG A 87 0.67 -3.54 -5.37
C ARG A 87 1.64 -4.61 -5.87
N SER A 88 1.43 -5.86 -5.49
CA SER A 88 2.29 -6.97 -5.92
C SER A 88 2.13 -7.29 -7.40
N ARG A 89 0.90 -7.15 -7.96
CA ARG A 89 0.67 -7.23 -9.42
C ARG A 89 1.45 -6.14 -10.16
N ARG A 90 1.30 -4.88 -9.71
CA ARG A 90 2.01 -3.76 -10.33
C ARG A 90 3.53 -3.90 -10.19
N ALA A 91 4.04 -4.36 -9.06
CA ALA A 91 5.46 -4.62 -8.86
C ALA A 91 5.97 -5.67 -9.89
N LYS A 92 5.21 -6.74 -10.11
CA LYS A 92 5.55 -7.74 -11.14
C LYS A 92 5.51 -7.15 -12.55
N ASP A 93 4.49 -6.38 -12.91
CA ASP A 93 4.41 -5.70 -14.21
C ASP A 93 5.66 -4.85 -14.49
N LEU A 94 6.25 -4.26 -13.45
CA LEU A 94 7.44 -3.42 -13.54
C LEU A 94 8.76 -4.20 -13.50
N ILE A 95 8.80 -5.34 -12.83
CA ILE A 95 10.01 -6.16 -12.62
C ILE A 95 10.18 -7.20 -13.72
N ASP A 96 9.13 -7.93 -14.08
CA ASP A 96 9.19 -9.08 -14.99
C ASP A 96 9.79 -8.75 -16.37
N PRO A 97 9.63 -7.55 -16.95
CA PRO A 97 10.29 -7.18 -18.21
C PRO A 97 11.79 -6.90 -18.08
N LEU A 98 12.33 -6.82 -16.87
CA LEU A 98 13.72 -6.39 -16.64
C LEU A 98 14.64 -7.62 -16.53
N GLU A 99 15.67 -7.70 -17.37
CA GLU A 99 16.75 -8.70 -17.23
C GLU A 99 17.59 -8.47 -15.96
N LYS A 100 17.77 -7.20 -15.59
CA LYS A 100 18.50 -6.77 -14.39
C LYS A 100 17.82 -5.53 -13.81
N ILE A 101 17.63 -5.53 -12.50
CA ILE A 101 17.10 -4.38 -11.78
C ILE A 101 18.26 -3.47 -11.38
N SER A 102 18.33 -2.29 -12.00
CA SER A 102 19.26 -1.25 -11.60
C SER A 102 18.79 -0.54 -10.32
N TYR A 103 19.69 0.23 -9.69
CA TYR A 103 19.30 1.05 -8.53
C TYR A 103 18.28 2.15 -8.90
N ALA A 104 18.35 2.66 -10.14
CA ALA A 104 17.35 3.60 -10.66
C ALA A 104 15.98 2.92 -10.85
N ASP A 105 15.95 1.68 -11.35
CA ASP A 105 14.73 0.91 -11.47
C ASP A 105 14.08 0.63 -10.10
N LEU A 106 14.88 0.27 -9.09
CA LEU A 106 14.38 0.06 -7.74
C LEU A 106 13.66 1.30 -7.20
N LYS A 107 14.25 2.49 -7.39
CA LYS A 107 13.62 3.77 -7.00
C LYS A 107 12.35 4.04 -7.80
N ARG A 108 12.39 3.87 -9.12
CA ARG A 108 11.23 4.04 -10.00
C ARG A 108 10.08 3.13 -9.60
N ILE A 109 10.37 1.87 -9.31
CA ILE A 109 9.36 0.88 -8.87
C ILE A 109 8.75 1.30 -7.51
N LYS A 110 9.59 1.63 -6.52
CA LYS A 110 9.09 2.04 -5.20
C LYS A 110 8.19 3.27 -5.23
N PHE A 111 8.51 4.23 -6.11
CA PHE A 111 7.76 5.48 -6.24
C PHE A 111 6.64 5.44 -7.27
N ASP A 112 6.35 4.27 -7.85
CA ASP A 112 5.26 4.13 -8.83
C ASP A 112 3.90 4.40 -8.17
N ARG A 113 3.11 5.28 -8.82
CA ARG A 113 1.76 5.68 -8.37
C ARG A 113 0.66 5.09 -9.23
N GLN A 114 0.94 4.10 -10.04
CA GLN A 114 -0.01 3.52 -10.96
C GLN A 114 -0.57 2.19 -10.43
N LEU A 115 -1.87 1.98 -10.60
CA LEU A 115 -2.49 0.68 -10.40
C LEU A 115 -2.20 -0.25 -11.59
N PRO A 116 -2.26 -1.57 -11.43
CA PRO A 116 -2.13 -2.51 -12.55
C PRO A 116 -3.27 -2.35 -13.56
N SER A 117 -3.12 -2.93 -14.76
CA SER A 117 -4.15 -2.90 -15.80
C SER A 117 -5.46 -3.54 -15.35
N THR A 118 -5.39 -4.62 -14.58
CA THR A 118 -6.55 -5.27 -13.94
C THR A 118 -6.58 -4.91 -12.48
N ILE A 119 -7.56 -4.12 -12.09
CA ILE A 119 -7.68 -3.58 -10.73
C ILE A 119 -8.59 -4.46 -9.89
N LEU A 120 -8.16 -4.75 -8.66
CA LEU A 120 -8.98 -5.37 -7.63
C LEU A 120 -9.37 -4.33 -6.57
N PHE A 121 -10.62 -4.38 -6.11
CA PHE A 121 -11.01 -3.72 -4.87
C PHE A 121 -10.60 -4.55 -3.64
N PRO A 122 -10.59 -3.97 -2.44
CA PRO A 122 -10.37 -4.72 -1.20
C PRO A 122 -11.25 -5.99 -1.16
N TYR A 123 -10.68 -7.06 -0.59
CA TYR A 123 -11.31 -8.40 -0.52
C TYR A 123 -11.42 -9.14 -1.87
N GLY A 124 -10.71 -8.70 -2.91
CA GLY A 124 -10.62 -9.39 -4.20
C GLY A 124 -11.75 -9.11 -5.17
N PHE A 125 -12.64 -8.16 -4.89
CA PHE A 125 -13.69 -7.75 -5.83
C PHE A 125 -13.10 -7.10 -7.08
N THR A 126 -13.66 -7.38 -8.26
CA THR A 126 -13.21 -6.75 -9.50
C THR A 126 -13.83 -5.35 -9.67
N ALA A 127 -13.01 -4.42 -10.18
CA ALA A 127 -13.46 -3.05 -10.50
C ALA A 127 -14.19 -2.95 -11.84
N ASP A 128 -14.21 -4.02 -12.63
CA ASP A 128 -14.59 -4.00 -14.04
C ASP A 128 -15.97 -3.40 -14.30
N THR A 129 -16.96 -3.70 -13.47
CA THR A 129 -18.32 -3.20 -13.62
C THR A 129 -18.37 -1.67 -13.62
N MET A 130 -17.53 -1.00 -12.81
CA MET A 130 -17.46 0.47 -12.80
C MET A 130 -17.06 1.04 -14.17
N PHE A 131 -16.11 0.39 -14.85
CA PHE A 131 -15.62 0.82 -16.16
C PHE A 131 -16.56 0.46 -17.32
N LEU A 132 -17.52 -0.47 -17.12
CA LEU A 132 -18.43 -0.95 -18.17
C LEU A 132 -19.78 -0.22 -18.19
N ILE A 133 -20.05 0.70 -17.28
CA ILE A 133 -21.32 1.47 -17.26
C ILE A 133 -21.45 2.31 -18.53
N ASP A 134 -22.59 2.20 -19.23
CA ASP A 134 -22.91 3.03 -20.39
C ASP A 134 -23.30 4.45 -19.92
N GLU A 135 -22.43 5.41 -20.15
CA GLU A 135 -22.62 6.81 -19.74
C GLU A 135 -23.82 7.50 -20.39
N ASN A 136 -24.29 7.00 -21.54
CA ASN A 136 -25.44 7.59 -22.23
C ASN A 136 -26.77 7.29 -21.51
N LYS A 137 -26.81 6.21 -20.73
CA LYS A 137 -27.96 5.84 -19.89
C LYS A 137 -28.08 6.68 -18.62
N TYR A 138 -27.04 7.39 -18.24
CA TYR A 138 -26.97 8.15 -17.00
C TYR A 138 -26.41 9.56 -17.22
N PRO A 139 -27.17 10.48 -17.90
CA PRO A 139 -26.64 11.79 -18.29
C PRO A 139 -26.02 12.61 -17.16
N THR A 140 -26.64 12.59 -15.97
CA THR A 140 -26.14 13.29 -14.78
C THR A 140 -24.79 12.74 -14.29
N LEU A 141 -24.58 11.43 -14.42
CA LEU A 141 -23.36 10.74 -13.97
C LEU A 141 -22.30 10.63 -15.08
N SER A 142 -22.69 10.94 -16.33
CA SER A 142 -21.85 10.79 -17.52
C SER A 142 -20.47 11.44 -17.39
N PRO A 143 -20.27 12.64 -16.79
CA PRO A 143 -18.95 13.21 -16.62
C PRO A 143 -18.03 12.32 -15.73
N LEU A 144 -18.55 11.76 -14.64
CA LEU A 144 -17.81 10.89 -13.74
C LEU A 144 -17.45 9.55 -14.39
N ILE A 145 -18.42 8.94 -15.09
CA ILE A 145 -18.22 7.68 -15.80
C ILE A 145 -17.13 7.84 -16.87
N LYS A 146 -17.19 8.91 -17.67
CA LYS A 146 -16.17 9.22 -18.68
C LYS A 146 -14.81 9.48 -18.07
N ALA A 147 -14.75 10.22 -16.97
CA ALA A 147 -13.50 10.51 -16.28
C ALA A 147 -12.82 9.23 -15.77
N LEU A 148 -13.58 8.28 -15.22
CA LEU A 148 -13.04 7.00 -14.79
C LEU A 148 -12.63 6.10 -15.97
N LYS A 149 -13.43 6.02 -17.03
CA LYS A 149 -13.09 5.23 -18.23
C LYS A 149 -11.84 5.71 -18.95
N ASN A 150 -11.60 7.02 -18.96
CA ASN A 150 -10.43 7.63 -19.59
C ASN A 150 -9.22 7.76 -18.64
N TRP A 151 -9.34 7.29 -17.40
CA TRP A 151 -8.28 7.36 -16.42
C TRP A 151 -7.15 6.37 -16.77
N ASP A 152 -5.93 6.86 -16.71
CA ASP A 152 -4.69 6.12 -16.98
C ASP A 152 -4.23 5.23 -15.81
N HIS A 153 -5.05 5.07 -14.79
CA HIS A 153 -4.77 4.38 -13.51
C HIS A 153 -3.68 5.05 -12.66
N ASN A 154 -3.24 6.25 -13.01
CA ASN A 154 -2.26 6.98 -12.24
C ASN A 154 -2.92 7.76 -11.09
N THR A 155 -2.34 7.66 -9.89
CA THR A 155 -2.85 8.31 -8.67
C THR A 155 -2.08 9.59 -8.32
N ASN A 156 -1.68 10.34 -9.33
CA ASN A 156 -1.12 11.68 -9.13
C ASN A 156 -2.17 12.62 -8.53
N PRO A 157 -1.75 13.62 -7.74
CA PRO A 157 -2.68 14.52 -7.07
C PRO A 157 -3.56 15.33 -8.03
N GLU A 158 -3.16 15.51 -9.28
CA GLU A 158 -3.92 16.23 -10.31
C GLU A 158 -5.03 15.39 -10.95
N SER A 159 -5.06 14.08 -10.72
CA SER A 159 -5.97 13.15 -11.40
C SER A 159 -7.39 13.22 -10.83
N ASN A 160 -8.37 13.49 -11.71
CA ASN A 160 -9.80 13.40 -11.40
C ASN A 160 -10.26 11.92 -11.35
N GLY A 161 -9.83 11.09 -12.32
CA GLY A 161 -10.15 9.65 -12.32
C GLY A 161 -9.68 8.95 -11.04
N ALA A 162 -8.50 9.31 -10.54
CA ALA A 162 -7.99 8.79 -9.27
C ALA A 162 -8.87 9.18 -8.07
N LEU A 163 -9.43 10.40 -8.07
CA LEU A 163 -10.38 10.81 -7.02
C LEU A 163 -11.65 9.94 -7.07
N ILE A 164 -12.23 9.74 -8.26
CA ILE A 164 -13.44 8.93 -8.44
C ILE A 164 -13.18 7.50 -7.95
N TYR A 165 -12.07 6.90 -8.38
CA TYR A 165 -11.68 5.57 -7.93
C TYR A 165 -11.42 5.51 -6.41
N ASN A 166 -10.78 6.54 -5.82
CA ASN A 166 -10.53 6.61 -4.37
C ASN A 166 -11.82 6.62 -3.56
N LEU A 167 -12.83 7.37 -3.98
CA LEU A 167 -14.15 7.38 -3.32
C LEU A 167 -14.84 6.02 -3.48
N ALA A 168 -14.79 5.41 -4.66
CA ALA A 168 -15.30 4.06 -4.90
C ALA A 168 -14.58 3.01 -4.02
N TYR A 169 -13.26 3.11 -3.87
CA TYR A 169 -12.45 2.22 -3.05
C TYR A 169 -12.93 2.13 -1.59
N TYR A 170 -13.40 3.23 -1.03
CA TYR A 170 -13.94 3.26 0.34
C TYR A 170 -15.44 2.95 0.41
N GLU A 171 -16.18 3.07 -0.67
CA GLU A 171 -17.63 2.84 -0.67
C GLU A 171 -18.02 1.42 -1.04
N ILE A 172 -17.43 0.84 -2.08
CA ILE A 172 -17.77 -0.49 -2.58
C ILE A 172 -17.65 -1.59 -1.52
N PRO A 173 -16.60 -1.64 -0.67
CA PRO A 173 -16.52 -2.66 0.39
C PRO A 173 -17.71 -2.64 1.36
N LYS A 174 -18.33 -1.49 1.59
CA LYS A 174 -19.52 -1.38 2.45
C LYS A 174 -20.75 -1.99 1.78
N LEU A 175 -20.88 -1.79 0.45
CA LEU A 175 -21.96 -2.38 -0.34
C LEU A 175 -21.81 -3.91 -0.46
N MET A 176 -20.58 -4.41 -0.38
CA MET A 176 -20.24 -5.83 -0.54
C MET A 176 -20.12 -6.57 0.78
N GLU A 177 -20.33 -5.90 1.93
CA GLU A 177 -20.19 -6.51 3.25
C GLU A 177 -21.11 -7.71 3.42
N GLY A 178 -20.55 -8.84 3.86
CA GLY A 178 -21.29 -10.10 4.09
C GLY A 178 -21.63 -10.89 2.83
N ARG A 179 -21.26 -10.44 1.65
CA ARG A 179 -21.47 -11.17 0.38
C ARG A 179 -20.41 -12.26 0.17
N LYS A 180 -20.77 -13.27 -0.62
CA LYS A 180 -19.88 -14.36 -1.01
C LYS A 180 -19.40 -14.27 -2.46
N ASP A 181 -20.09 -13.47 -3.27
CA ASP A 181 -19.72 -13.20 -4.65
C ASP A 181 -18.72 -12.04 -4.72
N ASP A 182 -17.90 -12.04 -5.74
CA ASP A 182 -16.80 -11.10 -5.97
C ASP A 182 -17.08 -10.03 -7.04
N LYS A 183 -18.36 -9.94 -7.47
CA LYS A 183 -18.75 -9.06 -8.57
C LYS A 183 -19.74 -7.98 -8.14
N LEU A 184 -19.40 -6.74 -8.49
CA LEU A 184 -20.29 -5.61 -8.37
C LEU A 184 -21.37 -5.69 -9.44
N THR A 185 -22.64 -5.56 -9.07
CA THR A 185 -23.75 -5.44 -10.06
C THR A 185 -23.75 -4.07 -10.72
N THR A 186 -24.39 -3.96 -11.90
CA THR A 186 -24.59 -2.68 -12.57
C THR A 186 -25.31 -1.66 -11.67
N GLN A 187 -26.31 -2.10 -10.91
CA GLN A 187 -27.05 -1.24 -10.00
C GLN A 187 -26.17 -0.67 -8.87
N GLU A 188 -25.32 -1.49 -8.30
CA GLU A 188 -24.36 -1.07 -7.25
C GLU A 188 -23.29 -0.13 -7.81
N ALA A 189 -22.78 -0.40 -9.01
CA ALA A 189 -21.86 0.51 -9.69
C ALA A 189 -22.50 1.89 -9.94
N VAL A 190 -23.74 1.92 -10.40
CA VAL A 190 -24.51 3.17 -10.59
C VAL A 190 -24.75 3.88 -9.25
N ALA A 191 -25.11 3.14 -8.19
CA ALA A 191 -25.25 3.69 -6.85
C ALA A 191 -23.94 4.28 -6.32
N THR A 192 -22.81 3.64 -6.61
CA THR A 192 -21.48 4.18 -6.28
C THR A 192 -21.20 5.50 -7.01
N TYR A 193 -21.49 5.60 -8.31
CA TYR A 193 -21.39 6.86 -9.04
C TYR A 193 -22.33 7.94 -8.49
N GLN A 194 -23.56 7.58 -8.10
CA GLN A 194 -24.48 8.53 -7.47
C GLN A 194 -23.94 9.04 -6.13
N TYR A 195 -23.40 8.16 -5.29
CA TYR A 195 -22.73 8.57 -4.06
C TYR A 195 -21.57 9.55 -4.32
N ILE A 196 -20.72 9.27 -5.33
CA ILE A 196 -19.61 10.14 -5.71
C ILE A 196 -20.13 11.51 -6.20
N TYR A 197 -21.17 11.51 -7.03
CA TYR A 197 -21.82 12.74 -7.51
C TYR A 197 -22.32 13.59 -6.34
N ASP A 198 -23.09 13.01 -5.43
CA ASP A 198 -23.67 13.69 -4.29
C ASP A 198 -22.58 14.23 -3.36
N PHE A 199 -21.53 13.44 -3.14
CA PHE A 199 -20.37 13.86 -2.36
C PHE A 199 -19.66 15.08 -2.97
N LEU A 200 -19.41 15.08 -4.27
CA LEU A 200 -18.73 16.16 -4.98
C LEU A 200 -19.60 17.41 -5.05
N MET A 201 -20.86 17.29 -5.37
CA MET A 201 -21.79 18.43 -5.43
C MET A 201 -21.97 19.06 -4.04
N LYS A 202 -22.10 18.26 -3.00
CA LYS A 202 -22.24 18.76 -1.62
C LYS A 202 -21.01 19.52 -1.14
N ASN A 203 -19.80 19.03 -1.44
CA ASN A 203 -18.57 19.54 -0.83
C ASN A 203 -17.80 20.53 -1.74
N TYR A 204 -17.95 20.40 -3.06
CA TYR A 204 -17.16 21.18 -4.04
C TYR A 204 -18.03 21.93 -5.05
N ASN A 205 -19.33 21.64 -5.13
CA ASN A 205 -20.28 22.19 -6.12
C ASN A 205 -19.82 22.04 -7.59
N ARG A 206 -19.03 20.99 -7.88
CA ARG A 206 -18.51 20.64 -9.22
C ARG A 206 -18.04 19.19 -9.24
N LEU A 207 -17.83 18.62 -10.45
CA LEU A 207 -17.45 17.21 -10.65
C LEU A 207 -15.99 17.01 -11.06
N ASP A 208 -15.30 18.07 -11.51
CA ASP A 208 -13.92 18.04 -11.99
C ASP A 208 -12.88 18.25 -10.88
N VAL A 209 -13.11 17.68 -9.71
CA VAL A 209 -12.23 17.75 -8.56
C VAL A 209 -11.08 16.76 -8.70
N SER A 210 -9.86 17.19 -8.43
CA SER A 210 -8.68 16.33 -8.46
C SER A 210 -8.47 15.55 -7.14
N LEU A 211 -7.70 14.45 -7.22
CA LEU A 211 -7.35 13.67 -6.03
C LEU A 211 -6.72 14.54 -4.93
N GLY A 212 -5.78 15.42 -5.29
CA GLY A 212 -5.06 16.25 -4.34
C GLY A 212 -5.86 17.39 -3.71
N GLU A 213 -7.00 17.78 -4.31
CA GLU A 213 -7.94 18.70 -3.66
C GLU A 213 -8.65 18.02 -2.49
N MET A 214 -8.98 16.74 -2.63
CA MET A 214 -9.61 15.93 -1.60
C MET A 214 -8.57 15.29 -0.65
N GLN A 215 -7.54 14.64 -1.19
CA GLN A 215 -6.54 13.89 -0.43
C GLN A 215 -5.38 14.77 -0.01
N ARG A 216 -5.17 14.87 1.30
CA ARG A 216 -4.27 15.87 1.89
C ARG A 216 -3.20 15.23 2.78
N LEU A 217 -1.97 15.73 2.64
CA LEU A 217 -0.92 15.53 3.62
C LEU A 217 -0.99 16.69 4.63
N VAL A 218 -1.29 16.39 5.88
CA VAL A 218 -1.53 17.42 6.91
C VAL A 218 -0.51 17.30 8.04
N ARG A 219 0.11 18.42 8.40
CA ARG A 219 1.03 18.50 9.55
C ARG A 219 0.82 19.84 10.29
N GLY A 220 0.33 19.77 11.53
CA GLY A 220 -0.07 20.98 12.24
C GLY A 220 -1.18 21.72 11.51
N ASP A 221 -0.96 23.00 11.20
CA ASP A 221 -1.93 23.86 10.50
C ASP A 221 -1.72 23.86 8.97
N GLU A 222 -0.74 23.12 8.48
CA GLU A 222 -0.41 23.06 7.06
C GLU A 222 -1.00 21.85 6.38
N SER A 223 -1.47 22.03 5.14
CA SER A 223 -2.13 21.01 4.33
C SER A 223 -1.71 21.11 2.87
N TRP A 224 -1.27 19.98 2.29
CA TRP A 224 -0.77 19.91 0.92
C TRP A 224 -1.47 18.82 0.11
N PRO A 225 -1.62 18.97 -1.22
CA PRO A 225 -2.10 17.89 -2.09
C PRO A 225 -1.24 16.64 -1.93
N GLN A 226 -1.87 15.45 -1.90
CA GLN A 226 -1.15 14.18 -1.78
C GLN A 226 -1.63 13.17 -2.82
N GLY A 227 -0.69 12.64 -3.62
CA GLY A 227 -0.93 11.50 -4.50
C GLY A 227 -0.70 10.17 -3.80
N GLY A 228 -0.95 9.08 -4.53
CA GLY A 228 -0.89 7.71 -4.00
C GLY A 228 -2.25 7.26 -3.45
N MET A 229 -2.39 5.97 -3.19
CA MET A 229 -3.63 5.35 -2.71
C MET A 229 -3.31 4.13 -1.84
N PRO A 230 -4.29 3.53 -1.12
CA PRO A 230 -4.04 2.37 -0.27
C PRO A 230 -3.36 1.20 -0.98
N ASP A 231 -3.72 0.96 -2.23
CA ASP A 231 -3.31 -0.24 -2.96
C ASP A 231 -2.42 0.06 -4.19
N VAL A 232 -1.57 1.07 -4.07
CA VAL A 232 -0.45 1.36 -5.00
C VAL A 232 0.89 1.27 -4.28
N LEU A 233 2.01 1.17 -5.03
CA LEU A 233 3.36 1.04 -4.45
C LEU A 233 3.76 2.27 -3.64
N ALA A 234 3.36 3.47 -4.05
CA ALA A 234 3.42 4.68 -3.24
C ALA A 234 2.17 4.76 -2.33
N ALA A 235 2.14 3.91 -1.31
CA ALA A 235 0.96 3.66 -0.49
C ALA A 235 0.56 4.85 0.38
N VAL A 236 -0.72 5.24 0.29
CA VAL A 236 -1.34 6.29 1.11
C VAL A 236 -2.73 5.86 1.52
N GLN A 237 -2.97 5.74 2.81
CA GLN A 237 -4.31 5.56 3.38
C GLN A 237 -4.79 6.87 4.01
N THR A 238 -6.08 7.11 3.97
CA THR A 238 -6.66 8.36 4.43
C THR A 238 -7.89 8.17 5.29
N GLN A 239 -8.17 9.17 6.12
CA GLN A 239 -9.39 9.26 6.91
C GLN A 239 -10.10 10.60 6.65
N PRO A 240 -11.41 10.72 6.89
CA PRO A 240 -12.14 11.98 6.75
C PRO A 240 -11.48 13.13 7.51
N TYR A 241 -11.46 14.34 6.90
CA TYR A 241 -10.83 15.55 7.44
C TYR A 241 -11.61 16.78 7.01
N GLY A 242 -12.78 17.01 7.57
CA GLY A 242 -13.61 18.21 7.34
C GLY A 242 -13.85 18.60 5.87
N ALA A 243 -14.88 19.38 5.59
CA ALA A 243 -15.14 20.01 4.28
C ALA A 243 -14.92 19.12 3.05
N GLY A 244 -15.29 17.82 3.13
CA GLY A 244 -15.12 16.87 2.03
C GLY A 244 -13.69 16.39 1.79
N GLN A 245 -12.72 16.84 2.58
CA GLN A 245 -11.33 16.39 2.47
C GLN A 245 -11.06 15.11 3.25
N ARG A 246 -9.97 14.45 2.89
CA ARG A 246 -9.40 13.28 3.58
C ARG A 246 -7.93 13.53 3.85
N LYS A 247 -7.48 13.32 5.08
CA LYS A 247 -6.05 13.43 5.43
C LYS A 247 -5.37 12.06 5.47
N MET A 248 -4.13 12.02 5.02
CA MET A 248 -3.27 10.85 5.17
C MET A 248 -3.12 10.50 6.65
N ASN A 249 -3.37 9.24 7.00
CA ASN A 249 -3.22 8.71 8.35
C ASN A 249 -2.26 7.51 8.42
N SER A 250 -1.99 6.84 7.31
CA SER A 250 -0.99 5.78 7.19
C SER A 250 -0.51 5.62 5.76
N GLY A 251 0.48 4.77 5.54
CA GLY A 251 1.11 4.52 4.26
C GLY A 251 2.63 4.59 4.39
N ASP A 252 3.30 5.07 3.35
CA ASP A 252 4.76 5.21 3.34
C ASP A 252 5.20 6.32 4.31
N ALA A 253 5.61 5.94 5.52
CA ALA A 253 6.06 6.89 6.55
C ALA A 253 7.58 7.12 6.53
N TYR A 254 8.33 6.07 6.23
CA TYR A 254 9.77 6.08 6.06
C TYR A 254 10.15 5.23 4.85
N ILE A 255 10.83 5.83 3.90
CA ILE A 255 11.32 5.16 2.70
C ILE A 255 12.84 5.16 2.76
N GLU A 256 13.43 3.98 2.59
CA GLU A 256 14.87 3.80 2.63
C GLU A 256 15.34 2.91 1.47
N PHE A 257 16.43 3.32 0.84
CA PHE A 257 17.15 2.55 -0.16
C PHE A 257 18.55 2.26 0.37
N VAL A 258 18.89 0.98 0.47
CA VAL A 258 20.20 0.53 0.94
C VAL A 258 20.89 -0.27 -0.16
N ARG A 259 22.11 0.13 -0.50
CA ARG A 259 22.95 -0.58 -1.45
C ARG A 259 24.24 -1.03 -0.77
N PHE A 260 24.45 -2.33 -0.72
CA PHE A 260 25.66 -2.95 -0.17
C PHE A 260 26.71 -3.04 -1.27
N PRO A 261 27.90 -2.41 -1.11
CA PRO A 261 28.99 -2.53 -2.07
C PRO A 261 29.56 -3.95 -2.08
N LYS A 262 29.99 -4.42 -3.26
CA LYS A 262 30.57 -5.77 -3.43
C LYS A 262 31.92 -5.94 -2.72
N ASP A 263 32.65 -4.84 -2.52
CA ASP A 263 33.95 -4.82 -1.83
C ASP A 263 33.85 -4.85 -0.30
N GLY A 264 32.62 -4.93 0.25
CA GLY A 264 32.38 -4.94 1.71
C GLY A 264 32.52 -3.57 2.38
N GLY A 265 32.56 -2.47 1.61
CA GLY A 265 32.55 -1.11 2.13
C GLY A 265 31.22 -0.75 2.84
N LEU A 266 31.15 0.45 3.41
CA LEU A 266 29.93 0.93 4.09
C LEU A 266 28.75 0.98 3.12
N PRO A 267 27.55 0.59 3.57
CA PRO A 267 26.35 0.71 2.75
C PRO A 267 26.09 2.13 2.30
N LEU A 268 25.64 2.28 1.07
CA LEU A 268 25.11 3.55 0.55
C LEU A 268 23.64 3.63 0.86
N ILE A 269 23.25 4.61 1.66
CA ILE A 269 21.88 4.76 2.17
C ILE A 269 21.28 6.06 1.69
N GLU A 270 20.06 5.99 1.20
CA GLU A 270 19.21 7.15 0.90
C GLU A 270 17.85 6.96 1.55
N SER A 271 17.31 8.02 2.16
CA SER A 271 16.02 7.92 2.84
C SER A 271 15.22 9.22 2.80
N VAL A 272 13.94 9.11 3.12
CA VAL A 272 13.04 10.23 3.37
C VAL A 272 11.96 9.85 4.37
N ASN A 273 11.63 10.74 5.28
CA ASN A 273 10.43 10.67 6.10
C ASN A 273 9.30 11.47 5.46
N THR A 274 8.05 11.11 5.73
CA THR A 274 6.86 11.82 5.25
C THR A 274 6.88 13.31 5.60
N PHE A 275 7.39 13.66 6.78
CA PHE A 275 7.45 15.03 7.27
C PHE A 275 8.87 15.47 7.61
N GLY A 276 9.43 14.90 8.64
CA GLY A 276 10.74 15.20 9.19
C GLY A 276 11.05 14.31 10.39
N ALA A 277 12.11 14.59 11.11
CA ALA A 277 12.61 13.75 12.20
C ALA A 277 12.15 14.20 13.61
N SER A 278 11.35 15.27 13.72
CA SER A 278 10.86 15.81 14.99
C SER A 278 9.33 15.86 15.05
N SER A 279 8.77 15.56 16.21
CA SER A 279 7.34 15.79 16.52
C SER A 279 7.05 17.17 17.11
N ASN A 280 8.08 17.94 17.47
CA ASN A 280 7.94 19.26 18.02
C ASN A 280 7.71 20.30 16.92
N LYS A 281 6.57 21.02 16.96
CA LYS A 281 6.18 22.04 15.97
C LYS A 281 7.19 23.20 15.85
N GLY A 282 7.93 23.51 16.91
CA GLY A 282 8.95 24.56 16.92
C GLY A 282 10.32 24.12 16.39
N ASP A 283 10.49 22.85 16.07
CA ASP A 283 11.76 22.30 15.59
C ASP A 283 11.90 22.45 14.08
N ALA A 284 13.11 22.78 13.60
CA ALA A 284 13.44 22.89 12.17
C ALA A 284 13.18 21.58 11.40
N HIS A 285 13.20 20.43 12.10
CA HIS A 285 12.97 19.10 11.52
C HIS A 285 11.51 18.62 11.65
N TYR A 286 10.57 19.50 11.95
CA TYR A 286 9.16 19.15 12.07
C TYR A 286 8.52 18.75 10.74
N ALA A 287 8.87 19.43 9.64
CA ALA A 287 8.32 19.17 8.30
C ALA A 287 9.32 19.42 7.16
N ASP A 288 10.61 19.42 7.43
CA ASP A 288 11.68 19.76 6.49
C ASP A 288 11.83 18.74 5.34
N GLN A 289 11.37 17.50 5.51
CA GLN A 289 11.42 16.47 4.47
C GLN A 289 10.12 16.35 3.65
N ARG A 290 9.06 17.03 4.04
CA ARG A 290 7.75 16.93 3.41
C ARG A 290 7.80 17.21 1.89
N ALA A 291 8.46 18.29 1.45
CA ALA A 291 8.57 18.60 0.03
C ALA A 291 9.33 17.52 -0.76
N MET A 292 10.39 16.97 -0.19
CA MET A 292 11.17 15.88 -0.75
C MET A 292 10.32 14.59 -0.86
N TYR A 293 9.56 14.25 0.19
CA TYR A 293 8.65 13.12 0.17
C TYR A 293 7.60 13.23 -0.95
N GLN A 294 6.95 14.38 -1.08
CA GLN A 294 5.94 14.62 -2.12
C GLN A 294 6.53 14.59 -3.53
N ALA A 295 7.75 15.10 -3.70
CA ALA A 295 8.51 15.05 -4.95
C ALA A 295 9.13 13.66 -5.22
N GLN A 296 8.94 12.67 -4.35
CA GLN A 296 9.51 11.32 -4.45
C GLN A 296 11.05 11.35 -4.53
N GLN A 297 11.65 12.25 -3.78
CA GLN A 297 13.10 12.42 -3.64
C GLN A 297 13.57 11.86 -2.31
N VAL A 298 14.86 11.54 -2.24
CA VAL A 298 15.52 11.02 -1.05
C VAL A 298 16.82 11.77 -0.80
N LYS A 299 17.22 11.84 0.48
CA LYS A 299 18.51 12.39 0.91
C LYS A 299 19.48 11.28 1.25
N LYS A 300 20.77 11.53 1.07
CA LYS A 300 21.83 10.62 1.53
C LYS A 300 21.88 10.57 3.05
N MET A 301 22.15 9.39 3.55
CA MET A 301 22.54 9.13 4.94
C MET A 301 23.92 8.50 4.97
N THR A 302 24.65 8.73 6.05
CA THR A 302 26.01 8.18 6.21
C THR A 302 26.12 7.37 7.49
N LEU A 303 26.87 6.25 7.43
CA LEU A 303 27.32 5.48 8.56
C LEU A 303 28.80 5.76 8.90
N ASP A 304 29.46 6.62 8.13
CA ASP A 304 30.83 7.02 8.43
C ASP A 304 30.89 7.86 9.71
N LYS A 305 31.55 7.34 10.74
CA LYS A 305 31.62 7.98 12.05
C LYS A 305 32.27 9.36 11.98
N THR A 306 33.28 9.54 11.14
CA THR A 306 34.00 10.81 10.99
C THR A 306 33.07 11.87 10.39
N GLU A 307 32.33 11.49 9.35
CA GLU A 307 31.35 12.38 8.70
C GLU A 307 30.20 12.72 9.66
N VAL A 308 29.68 11.72 10.40
CA VAL A 308 28.63 11.94 11.42
C VAL A 308 29.11 12.94 12.47
N LEU A 309 30.32 12.75 13.04
CA LEU A 309 30.87 13.63 14.08
C LEU A 309 31.13 15.05 13.55
N LYS A 310 31.60 15.18 12.30
CA LYS A 310 31.82 16.50 11.66
C LYS A 310 30.54 17.31 11.55
N ASN A 311 29.41 16.63 11.30
CA ASN A 311 28.10 17.27 11.10
C ASN A 311 27.24 17.32 12.37
N ALA A 312 27.72 16.72 13.49
CA ALA A 312 26.97 16.68 14.73
C ALA A 312 26.86 18.07 15.38
N LYS A 313 25.65 18.51 15.66
CA LYS A 313 25.40 19.73 16.44
C LYS A 313 25.60 19.53 17.93
N ARG A 314 25.43 18.30 18.42
CA ARG A 314 25.55 17.92 19.83
C ARG A 314 25.89 16.44 19.96
N THR A 315 26.74 16.11 20.92
CA THR A 315 27.04 14.73 21.34
C THR A 315 26.63 14.57 22.80
N TYR A 316 25.89 13.51 23.14
CA TYR A 316 25.43 13.23 24.49
C TYR A 316 25.24 11.73 24.69
N HIS A 317 25.21 11.28 25.92
CA HIS A 317 24.78 9.94 26.28
C HIS A 317 23.30 9.99 26.67
N PRO A 318 22.45 9.10 26.13
CA PRO A 318 21.06 8.97 26.60
C PRO A 318 21.08 8.59 28.10
N GLN A 319 20.21 9.20 28.87
CA GLN A 319 19.99 8.83 30.28
C GLN A 319 19.03 7.66 30.38
#